data_f2f66a51ef0acbd99094ccfbbf1da8ea
#
_entry.id   f2f66a51ef0acbd99094ccfbbf1da8ea
#
_cell.length_a   1.000
_cell.length_b   1.000
_cell.length_c   1.000
_cell.angle_alpha   90.00
_cell.angle_beta   90.00
_cell.angle_gamma   90.00
#
_symmetry.space_group_name_H-M   'P 1'
#
loop_
_entity.id
_entity.type
_entity.pdbx_description
1 polymer ?
#
loop_
_entity_poly.entity_id
_entity_poly.type
_entity_poly.pdbx_seq_one_letter_code
_entity_poly.pdbx_strand_id
1 'polypeptide(L)'
;MEITFNNLTYSPDIICFSGVPNILTFTGSSTTNSYAEYKFRYTTIINIEINTKYNINFGEYNITSTFNEENVGGTTFWLPQFNSYENQLYSAYTIVKAFRNVPFIAANFDVWLDDDEDGSMIPEVCIRAKKYGKNFNVDVTSDLPSEIYSWSRIVDGNTNDAMLQGRVNKILCDLYRIKSPVQLGVGGVNEREYITTLEKNYYGKPVSFNITPVLNTLLSDDNYEDMQRFIISMYGFSDKKQTLSGQTEPMFITNGYLCNFSQPFINKFTGSFFAANVSRGDDRQQYNNTYLYTYYPTLVFSMFSTNDVSISSLVVNYINSANTQITSIPTTVSASDGLSLKTYTLQLNTEYFRQSTYIDVVIPSVGTVRYTVVKPINAANETEVRRVYWYNEYNGVSFFDFTGERTETRKENITTYEKQEFDFYNETNSREKDKVYEKQVNVEVKHTSHYIDKNGTYLFYSLQNAKRAWIELNGIRYYVNVTNLEISETNNTSHIFTARITYEFSRPDMA
;
A
#
# COMPACT_ATOMS: atom_id res chain seq x y z
N MET A 1 6.85 4.45 17.09
CA MET A 1 6.45 3.30 16.25
C MET A 1 6.19 3.80 14.86
N GLU A 2 6.79 3.19 13.88
CA GLU A 2 6.67 3.62 12.49
C GLU A 2 5.69 2.69 11.76
N ILE A 3 4.73 3.29 11.06
CA ILE A 3 3.81 2.57 10.18
C ILE A 3 4.30 2.81 8.76
N THR A 4 4.56 1.75 8.02
CA THR A 4 4.91 1.83 6.61
C THR A 4 3.82 1.17 5.79
N PHE A 5 3.55 1.74 4.62
CA PHE A 5 2.60 1.19 3.68
C PHE A 5 3.33 0.84 2.38
N ASN A 6 3.26 -0.42 1.95
CA ASN A 6 3.96 -0.91 0.77
C ASN A 6 5.45 -0.50 0.70
N ASN A 7 6.16 -0.65 1.83
CA ASN A 7 7.58 -0.30 2.01
C ASN A 7 7.90 1.22 1.93
N LEU A 8 6.90 2.09 1.99
CA LEU A 8 7.10 3.53 2.12
C LEU A 8 6.69 3.99 3.50
N THR A 9 7.37 5.01 4.01
CA THR A 9 6.89 5.76 5.17
C THR A 9 5.52 6.33 4.84
N TYR A 10 4.56 6.16 5.75
CA TYR A 10 3.19 6.59 5.54
C TYR A 10 3.12 8.06 5.09
N SER A 11 2.37 8.31 4.04
CA SER A 11 2.03 9.64 3.54
C SER A 11 0.51 9.76 3.44
N PRO A 12 -0.11 10.89 3.80
CA PRO A 12 -1.53 11.11 3.57
C PRO A 12 -1.87 11.06 2.07
N ASP A 13 -3.14 10.88 1.76
CA ASP A 13 -3.67 10.89 0.40
C ASP A 13 -3.14 9.77 -0.53
N ILE A 14 -2.97 8.58 0.02
CA ILE A 14 -2.64 7.39 -0.78
C ILE A 14 -3.90 6.85 -1.43
N ILE A 15 -3.82 6.56 -2.73
CA ILE A 15 -4.85 5.83 -3.48
C ILE A 15 -4.39 4.38 -3.66
N CYS A 16 -5.15 3.45 -3.10
CA CYS A 16 -4.97 2.02 -3.22
C CYS A 16 -5.87 1.45 -4.33
N PHE A 17 -5.46 0.33 -4.92
CA PHE A 17 -6.23 -0.37 -5.94
C PHE A 17 -6.63 -1.76 -5.49
N SER A 18 -7.86 -2.18 -5.81
CA SER A 18 -8.44 -3.47 -5.37
C SER A 18 -7.71 -4.69 -5.93
N GLY A 19 -7.13 -4.58 -7.12
CA GLY A 19 -6.45 -5.66 -7.83
C GLY A 19 -4.99 -5.86 -7.45
N VAL A 20 -4.47 -5.15 -6.43
CA VAL A 20 -3.07 -5.24 -5.99
C VAL A 20 -2.97 -5.52 -4.51
N PRO A 21 -1.91 -6.20 -4.05
CA PRO A 21 -1.66 -6.37 -2.63
C PRO A 21 -1.37 -5.03 -1.94
N ASN A 22 -2.23 -4.64 -1.01
CA ASN A 22 -2.04 -3.47 -0.15
C ASN A 22 -1.48 -3.96 1.18
N ILE A 23 -0.18 -3.75 1.39
CA ILE A 23 0.56 -4.25 2.54
C ILE A 23 0.87 -3.12 3.50
N LEU A 24 0.36 -3.22 4.70
CA LEU A 24 0.66 -2.33 5.81
C LEU A 24 1.66 -3.02 6.72
N THR A 25 2.81 -2.39 6.97
CA THR A 25 3.83 -2.93 7.85
C THR A 25 3.98 -2.05 9.07
N PHE A 26 3.93 -2.69 10.21
CA PHE A 26 4.21 -2.09 11.49
C PHE A 26 5.65 -2.44 11.90
N THR A 27 6.48 -1.42 12.03
CA THR A 27 7.82 -1.54 12.59
C THR A 27 7.80 -1.01 14.01
N GLY A 28 8.29 -1.80 14.96
CA GLY A 28 8.52 -1.32 16.32
C GLY A 28 9.45 -0.11 16.31
N SER A 29 9.46 0.65 17.38
CA SER A 29 10.46 1.72 17.53
C SER A 29 11.87 1.14 17.32
N SER A 30 12.68 1.80 16.52
CA SER A 30 14.09 1.46 16.29
C SER A 30 14.92 1.81 17.54
N THR A 31 14.61 1.18 18.66
CA THR A 31 15.51 1.24 19.80
C THR A 31 16.66 0.29 19.51
N THR A 32 17.84 0.82 19.45
CA THR A 32 19.04 0.01 19.37
C THR A 32 19.05 -0.96 20.53
N ASN A 33 19.24 -2.24 20.23
CA ASN A 33 19.48 -3.23 21.27
C ASN A 33 20.70 -2.81 22.06
N SER A 34 20.58 -2.72 23.37
CA SER A 34 21.68 -2.38 24.26
C SER A 34 21.70 -3.30 25.47
N TYR A 35 22.90 -3.60 25.92
CA TYR A 35 23.10 -4.28 27.19
C TYR A 35 22.99 -3.27 28.32
N ALA A 36 22.42 -3.65 29.45
CA ALA A 36 22.54 -2.85 30.67
C ALA A 36 23.99 -2.91 31.15
N GLU A 37 24.60 -1.77 31.37
CA GLU A 37 25.99 -1.68 31.83
C GLU A 37 26.08 -0.81 33.06
N TYR A 38 26.83 -1.27 34.04
CA TYR A 38 27.05 -0.61 35.33
C TYR A 38 28.53 -0.52 35.58
N LYS A 39 28.92 0.58 36.21
CA LYS A 39 30.27 0.76 36.73
C LYS A 39 30.23 1.13 38.20
N PHE A 40 31.12 0.53 38.94
CA PHE A 40 31.38 0.83 40.35
C PHE A 40 32.80 1.30 40.44
N ARG A 41 33.00 2.48 41.06
CA ARG A 41 34.28 3.14 41.10
C ARG A 41 34.57 3.59 42.54
N TYR A 42 35.83 3.39 42.99
CA TYR A 42 36.33 4.03 44.18
C TYR A 42 36.54 5.52 43.93
N THR A 43 36.10 6.36 44.88
CA THR A 43 36.39 7.79 44.83
C THR A 43 37.51 8.18 45.79
N THR A 44 37.37 7.78 47.05
CA THR A 44 38.43 7.98 48.07
C THR A 44 38.07 7.12 49.26
N ILE A 45 39.07 6.48 49.90
CA ILE A 45 38.81 5.75 51.16
C ILE A 45 39.20 6.63 52.30
N ILE A 46 38.25 7.35 52.91
CA ILE A 46 38.46 8.19 54.06
C ILE A 46 37.39 7.86 55.10
N ASN A 47 37.83 7.60 56.36
CA ASN A 47 36.99 7.47 57.56
C ASN A 47 35.91 6.35 57.47
N ILE A 48 36.29 5.15 57.13
CA ILE A 48 35.42 3.99 57.27
C ILE A 48 35.36 3.61 58.76
N GLU A 49 34.15 3.46 59.32
CA GLU A 49 34.01 2.94 60.68
C GLU A 49 34.41 1.46 60.74
N ILE A 50 35.45 1.17 61.50
CA ILE A 50 35.97 -0.19 61.68
C ILE A 50 34.89 -1.03 62.38
N ASN A 51 34.64 -2.23 61.86
CA ASN A 51 33.61 -3.16 62.28
C ASN A 51 32.17 -2.89 61.82
N THR A 52 31.93 -1.86 61.04
CA THR A 52 30.63 -1.66 60.41
C THR A 52 30.55 -2.49 59.11
N LYS A 53 29.49 -3.27 58.99
CA LYS A 53 29.22 -4.00 57.74
C LYS A 53 28.47 -3.10 56.77
N TYR A 54 28.97 -2.99 55.56
CA TYR A 54 28.36 -2.26 54.47
C TYR A 54 27.87 -3.24 53.41
N ASN A 55 26.72 -2.91 52.79
CA ASN A 55 26.14 -3.71 51.76
C ASN A 55 26.19 -2.95 50.43
N ILE A 56 26.37 -3.69 49.34
CA ILE A 56 26.11 -3.25 47.99
C ILE A 56 24.95 -4.10 47.48
N ASN A 57 23.83 -3.45 47.16
CA ASN A 57 22.63 -4.09 46.72
C ASN A 57 22.52 -3.92 45.20
N PHE A 58 22.36 -5.04 44.47
CA PHE A 58 22.07 -5.08 43.06
C PHE A 58 20.65 -5.66 42.90
N GLY A 59 19.64 -4.75 42.91
CA GLY A 59 18.24 -5.12 43.05
C GLY A 59 17.97 -5.79 44.40
N GLU A 60 17.48 -7.02 44.37
CA GLU A 60 17.19 -7.84 45.58
C GLU A 60 18.41 -8.59 46.12
N TYR A 61 19.54 -8.55 45.41
CA TYR A 61 20.73 -9.30 45.72
C TYR A 61 21.78 -8.41 46.36
N ASN A 62 22.38 -8.84 47.44
CA ASN A 62 23.40 -8.06 48.15
C ASN A 62 24.72 -8.80 48.27
N ILE A 63 25.78 -8.01 48.33
CA ILE A 63 27.13 -8.45 48.82
C ILE A 63 27.48 -7.59 50.02
N THR A 64 28.16 -8.18 50.99
CA THR A 64 28.47 -7.54 52.31
C THR A 64 29.97 -7.38 52.52
N SER A 65 30.39 -6.27 53.06
CA SER A 65 31.79 -6.01 53.33
C SER A 65 32.32 -6.74 54.59
N THR A 66 33.61 -7.06 54.56
CA THR A 66 34.40 -7.47 55.72
C THR A 66 35.73 -6.73 55.75
N PHE A 67 36.23 -6.44 56.94
CA PHE A 67 37.59 -5.87 57.13
C PHE A 67 38.66 -6.91 57.33
N ASN A 68 38.28 -8.17 57.55
CA ASN A 68 39.23 -9.28 57.69
C ASN A 68 39.35 -10.03 56.35
N GLU A 69 40.56 -10.05 55.81
CA GLU A 69 40.87 -10.76 54.55
C GLU A 69 40.58 -12.26 54.64
N GLU A 70 40.74 -12.87 55.82
CA GLU A 70 40.44 -14.28 55.99
C GLU A 70 38.96 -14.65 55.86
N ASN A 71 38.09 -13.65 56.01
CA ASN A 71 36.64 -13.80 55.94
C ASN A 71 36.09 -13.47 54.55
N VAL A 72 36.93 -13.26 53.53
CA VAL A 72 36.50 -12.99 52.15
C VAL A 72 36.09 -14.30 51.47
N GLY A 73 34.84 -14.41 51.11
CA GLY A 73 34.33 -15.59 50.41
C GLY A 73 32.83 -15.55 50.20
N GLY A 74 32.30 -16.37 49.30
CA GLY A 74 30.89 -16.31 48.95
C GLY A 74 30.48 -14.95 48.42
N THR A 75 29.54 -14.31 49.08
CA THR A 75 29.02 -12.96 48.75
C THR A 75 29.67 -11.87 49.59
N THR A 76 30.85 -12.11 50.18
CA THR A 76 31.56 -11.18 51.02
C THR A 76 32.74 -10.57 50.29
N PHE A 77 32.93 -9.26 50.36
CA PHE A 77 34.04 -8.54 49.76
C PHE A 77 34.88 -7.86 50.85
N TRP A 78 36.17 -7.63 50.56
CA TRP A 78 37.07 -6.97 51.47
C TRP A 78 37.00 -5.46 51.34
N LEU A 79 36.95 -4.75 52.47
CA LEU A 79 36.98 -3.31 52.55
C LEU A 79 38.26 -2.89 53.27
N PRO A 80 39.21 -2.18 52.63
CA PRO A 80 40.47 -1.79 53.23
C PRO A 80 40.29 -0.67 54.23
N GLN A 81 41.16 -0.69 55.27
CA GLN A 81 41.20 0.39 56.27
C GLN A 81 42.04 1.62 55.83
N PHE A 82 42.92 1.41 54.88
CA PHE A 82 43.84 2.42 54.37
C PHE A 82 43.72 2.57 52.86
N ASN A 83 43.85 3.81 52.41
CA ASN A 83 43.77 4.13 51.01
C ASN A 83 45.13 3.98 50.34
N SER A 84 45.28 2.92 49.55
CA SER A 84 46.36 2.73 48.59
C SER A 84 45.77 2.16 47.31
N TYR A 85 46.43 2.32 46.16
CA TYR A 85 46.03 1.72 44.90
C TYR A 85 45.91 0.18 45.02
N GLU A 86 46.88 -0.45 45.62
CA GLU A 86 46.89 -1.92 45.81
C GLU A 86 45.69 -2.39 46.65
N ASN A 87 45.32 -1.65 47.69
CA ASN A 87 44.15 -1.96 48.51
C ASN A 87 42.84 -1.75 47.74
N GLN A 88 42.74 -0.70 46.92
CA GLN A 88 41.60 -0.46 46.06
C GLN A 88 41.45 -1.56 45.03
N LEU A 89 42.56 -1.95 44.39
CA LEU A 89 42.60 -3.03 43.39
C LEU A 89 42.14 -4.36 43.99
N TYR A 90 42.71 -4.74 45.14
CA TYR A 90 42.34 -5.99 45.82
C TYR A 90 40.86 -5.93 46.29
N SER A 91 40.40 -4.83 46.82
CA SER A 91 38.99 -4.68 47.21
C SER A 91 38.05 -4.81 45.98
N ALA A 92 38.35 -4.12 44.89
CA ALA A 92 37.59 -4.25 43.66
C ALA A 92 37.57 -5.68 43.11
N TYR A 93 38.70 -6.36 43.17
CA TYR A 93 38.78 -7.77 42.81
C TYR A 93 37.86 -8.66 43.66
N THR A 94 37.84 -8.41 45.00
CA THR A 94 36.94 -9.16 45.91
C THR A 94 35.46 -8.86 45.66
N ILE A 95 35.11 -7.64 45.26
CA ILE A 95 33.74 -7.25 44.84
C ILE A 95 33.34 -8.04 43.58
N VAL A 96 34.21 -8.09 42.58
CA VAL A 96 33.96 -8.89 41.37
C VAL A 96 33.70 -10.35 41.74
N LYS A 97 34.53 -10.91 42.63
CA LYS A 97 34.40 -12.30 43.09
C LYS A 97 33.08 -12.51 43.85
N ALA A 98 32.70 -11.59 44.72
CA ALA A 98 31.46 -11.65 45.48
C ALA A 98 30.23 -11.60 44.56
N PHE A 99 30.20 -10.71 43.58
CA PHE A 99 29.11 -10.63 42.61
C PHE A 99 29.01 -11.89 41.73
N ARG A 100 30.12 -12.46 41.30
CA ARG A 100 30.16 -13.75 40.55
C ARG A 100 29.61 -14.92 41.34
N ASN A 101 29.63 -14.85 42.67
CA ASN A 101 29.06 -15.88 43.53
C ASN A 101 27.54 -15.72 43.76
N VAL A 102 26.94 -14.62 43.36
CA VAL A 102 25.47 -14.43 43.39
C VAL A 102 24.89 -15.17 42.17
N PRO A 103 24.07 -16.23 42.34
CA PRO A 103 23.59 -17.06 41.22
C PRO A 103 22.88 -16.29 40.13
N PHE A 104 22.05 -15.31 40.50
CA PHE A 104 21.32 -14.47 39.53
C PHE A 104 22.30 -13.63 38.70
N ILE A 105 23.29 -13.01 39.33
CA ILE A 105 24.29 -12.19 38.65
C ILE A 105 25.15 -13.06 37.75
N ALA A 106 25.64 -14.15 38.26
CA ALA A 106 26.46 -15.11 37.48
C ALA A 106 25.74 -15.65 36.22
N ALA A 107 24.42 -15.87 36.32
CA ALA A 107 23.61 -16.37 35.21
C ALA A 107 23.33 -15.28 34.15
N ASN A 108 23.16 -14.03 34.57
CA ASN A 108 22.60 -12.97 33.71
C ASN A 108 23.56 -11.84 33.36
N PHE A 109 24.70 -11.75 34.07
CA PHE A 109 25.67 -10.67 33.90
C PHE A 109 27.08 -11.19 33.83
N ASP A 110 27.91 -10.53 33.04
CA ASP A 110 29.34 -10.61 33.09
C ASP A 110 29.84 -9.54 34.04
N VAL A 111 30.77 -9.94 34.94
CA VAL A 111 31.37 -9.05 35.93
C VAL A 111 32.88 -9.16 35.77
N TRP A 112 33.55 -8.03 35.61
CA TRP A 112 35.00 -7.99 35.46
C TRP A 112 35.58 -6.73 36.14
N LEU A 113 36.86 -6.74 36.34
CA LEU A 113 37.65 -5.62 36.77
C LEU A 113 38.21 -4.91 35.55
N ASP A 114 38.04 -3.62 35.48
CA ASP A 114 38.66 -2.76 34.50
C ASP A 114 39.73 -1.95 35.23
N ASP A 115 40.98 -2.29 34.97
CA ASP A 115 42.15 -1.62 35.50
C ASP A 115 43.15 -1.36 34.38
N ASP A 116 43.71 -0.17 34.33
CA ASP A 116 44.84 0.08 33.45
C ASP A 116 46.09 -0.57 34.04
N GLU A 117 46.73 -1.46 33.29
CA GLU A 117 47.93 -2.19 33.69
C GLU A 117 49.06 -1.24 34.15
N ASP A 118 49.02 0.04 33.81
CA ASP A 118 50.00 1.06 34.18
C ASP A 118 49.68 1.77 35.52
N GLY A 119 48.55 1.45 36.16
CA GLY A 119 48.18 1.97 37.45
C GLY A 119 47.77 3.46 37.44
N SER A 120 47.47 4.00 36.26
CA SER A 120 47.10 5.39 36.10
C SER A 120 45.64 5.66 36.41
N MET A 121 44.77 4.65 36.32
CA MET A 121 43.37 4.73 36.63
C MET A 121 42.94 4.07 37.92
N ILE A 122 41.91 4.58 38.53
CA ILE A 122 41.25 3.98 39.67
C ILE A 122 40.54 2.69 39.21
N PRO A 123 40.74 1.53 39.88
CA PRO A 123 40.09 0.28 39.50
C PRO A 123 38.57 0.40 39.46
N GLU A 124 37.98 -0.05 38.38
CA GLU A 124 36.54 -0.05 38.17
C GLU A 124 35.98 -1.46 38.12
N VAL A 125 34.92 -1.73 38.87
CA VAL A 125 34.13 -2.95 38.70
C VAL A 125 33.08 -2.76 37.67
N CYS A 126 33.15 -3.48 36.57
CA CYS A 126 32.21 -3.42 35.45
C CYS A 126 31.24 -4.60 35.49
N ILE A 127 29.96 -4.31 35.28
CA ILE A 127 28.91 -5.33 35.20
C ILE A 127 28.12 -5.07 33.91
N ARG A 128 27.97 -6.09 33.09
CA ARG A 128 27.24 -6.01 31.83
C ARG A 128 26.25 -7.16 31.70
N ALA A 129 25.04 -6.86 31.33
CA ALA A 129 24.04 -7.89 31.05
C ALA A 129 24.48 -8.78 29.89
N LYS A 130 24.25 -10.10 29.99
CA LYS A 130 24.51 -11.07 28.93
C LYS A 130 23.45 -11.02 27.81
N LYS A 131 22.32 -10.37 28.06
CA LYS A 131 21.22 -10.23 27.12
C LYS A 131 20.75 -8.77 27.05
N TYR A 132 20.19 -8.41 25.91
CA TYR A 132 19.55 -7.13 25.73
C TYR A 132 18.24 -7.03 26.55
N GLY A 133 17.87 -5.86 26.98
CA GLY A 133 16.53 -5.63 27.49
C GLY A 133 16.44 -4.85 28.81
N LYS A 134 15.29 -4.22 29.00
CA LYS A 134 14.99 -3.41 30.20
C LYS A 134 14.87 -4.24 31.47
N ASN A 135 14.65 -5.55 31.37
CA ASN A 135 14.59 -6.45 32.53
C ASN A 135 15.92 -6.56 33.26
N PHE A 136 17.01 -6.11 32.61
CA PHE A 136 18.33 -6.08 33.19
C PHE A 136 18.72 -4.69 33.73
N ASN A 137 17.81 -3.72 33.68
CA ASN A 137 17.98 -2.42 34.34
C ASN A 137 17.65 -2.56 35.81
N VAL A 138 18.67 -2.88 36.60
CA VAL A 138 18.56 -3.13 38.01
C VAL A 138 18.94 -1.85 38.77
N ASP A 139 18.24 -1.53 39.83
CA ASP A 139 18.64 -0.45 40.72
C ASP A 139 19.77 -0.90 41.63
N VAL A 140 20.83 -0.08 41.70
CA VAL A 140 21.98 -0.36 42.54
C VAL A 140 22.02 0.65 43.68
N THR A 141 22.07 0.14 44.89
CA THR A 141 22.20 0.97 46.11
C THR A 141 23.35 0.46 46.97
N SER A 142 23.91 1.32 47.77
CA SER A 142 24.97 0.96 48.71
C SER A 142 24.84 1.72 50.01
N ASP A 143 25.16 1.06 51.11
CA ASP A 143 25.27 1.67 52.42
C ASP A 143 26.64 2.34 52.63
N LEU A 144 27.55 2.13 51.66
CA LEU A 144 28.87 2.78 51.72
C LEU A 144 28.72 4.31 51.55
N PRO A 145 29.48 5.10 52.27
CA PRO A 145 29.50 6.54 52.09
C PRO A 145 29.78 6.96 50.66
N SER A 146 29.05 7.91 50.12
CA SER A 146 29.17 8.39 48.74
C SER A 146 30.53 8.99 48.41
N GLU A 147 31.30 9.37 49.44
CA GLU A 147 32.66 9.84 49.28
C GLU A 147 33.65 8.70 48.97
N ILE A 148 33.26 7.47 49.22
CA ILE A 148 34.13 6.28 49.02
C ILE A 148 33.87 5.58 47.71
N TYR A 149 32.60 5.49 47.32
CA TYR A 149 32.16 4.73 46.15
C TYR A 149 31.13 5.49 45.35
N SER A 150 31.18 5.33 44.05
CA SER A 150 30.11 5.76 43.16
C SER A 150 29.65 4.58 42.29
N TRP A 151 28.33 4.46 42.17
CA TRP A 151 27.70 3.58 41.22
C TRP A 151 27.06 4.40 40.12
N SER A 152 27.24 3.95 38.90
CA SER A 152 26.52 4.52 37.77
C SER A 152 26.04 3.42 36.85
N ARG A 153 24.79 3.53 36.40
CA ARG A 153 24.31 2.81 35.27
C ARG A 153 24.69 3.61 34.02
N ILE A 154 25.63 3.07 33.24
CA ILE A 154 26.22 3.78 32.09
C ILE A 154 25.34 3.66 30.88
N VAL A 155 24.79 2.45 30.68
CA VAL A 155 23.95 2.14 29.56
C VAL A 155 22.68 1.47 30.05
N ASP A 156 21.53 1.99 29.62
CA ASP A 156 20.25 1.34 29.83
C ASP A 156 20.13 0.14 28.89
N GLY A 157 19.85 -1.02 29.44
CA GLY A 157 19.49 -2.19 28.67
C GLY A 157 18.20 -1.94 27.91
N ASN A 158 18.21 -2.21 26.63
CA ASN A 158 17.05 -2.05 25.77
C ASN A 158 16.99 -3.18 24.74
N THR A 159 15.81 -3.50 24.25
CA THR A 159 15.62 -4.50 23.20
C THR A 159 14.40 -4.18 22.39
N ASN A 160 14.45 -4.54 21.11
CA ASN A 160 13.29 -4.54 20.23
C ASN A 160 12.40 -5.78 20.42
N ASP A 161 12.84 -6.75 21.20
CA ASP A 161 12.06 -7.95 21.48
C ASP A 161 10.94 -7.62 22.46
N ALA A 162 9.71 -7.62 21.98
CA ALA A 162 8.53 -7.31 22.76
C ALA A 162 8.28 -8.28 23.92
N MET A 163 8.70 -9.55 23.78
CA MET A 163 8.59 -10.53 24.86
C MET A 163 9.52 -10.19 26.03
N LEU A 164 10.71 -9.68 25.76
CA LEU A 164 11.66 -9.24 26.76
C LEU A 164 11.30 -7.88 27.35
N GLN A 165 10.55 -7.06 26.62
CA GLN A 165 10.02 -5.78 27.11
C GLN A 165 8.77 -5.95 27.98
N GLY A 166 8.10 -7.10 27.91
CA GLY A 166 6.88 -7.41 28.67
C GLY A 166 5.70 -6.47 28.34
N ARG A 167 5.72 -5.80 27.16
CA ARG A 167 4.80 -4.69 26.91
C ARG A 167 3.83 -4.90 25.76
N VAL A 168 4.20 -5.60 24.70
CA VAL A 168 3.35 -5.83 23.54
C VAL A 168 3.56 -7.24 23.04
N ASN A 169 2.52 -8.03 23.03
CA ASN A 169 2.55 -9.40 22.52
C ASN A 169 1.71 -9.56 21.23
N LYS A 170 0.86 -8.59 20.93
CA LYS A 170 0.03 -8.56 19.73
C LYS A 170 -0.04 -7.17 19.13
N ILE A 171 -0.18 -7.10 17.82
CA ILE A 171 -0.53 -5.90 17.08
C ILE A 171 -1.94 -6.08 16.55
N LEU A 172 -2.79 -5.11 16.83
CA LEU A 172 -4.15 -4.99 16.31
C LEU A 172 -4.17 -3.87 15.25
N CYS A 173 -4.85 -4.14 14.16
CA CYS A 173 -5.03 -3.20 13.06
C CYS A 173 -6.52 -3.04 12.83
N ASP A 174 -7.09 -1.94 13.30
CA ASP A 174 -8.50 -1.60 13.13
C ASP A 174 -8.69 -0.80 11.86
N LEU A 175 -9.61 -1.25 11.01
CA LEU A 175 -9.98 -0.57 9.77
C LEU A 175 -11.33 0.10 9.94
N TYR A 176 -11.41 1.36 9.52
CA TYR A 176 -12.62 2.17 9.54
C TYR A 176 -12.88 2.76 8.15
N ARG A 177 -14.13 2.70 7.70
CA ARG A 177 -14.63 3.46 6.56
C ARG A 177 -14.98 4.87 7.01
N ILE A 178 -14.69 5.86 6.17
CA ILE A 178 -15.14 7.23 6.38
C ILE A 178 -16.32 7.48 5.46
N LYS A 179 -17.47 7.77 6.05
CA LYS A 179 -18.64 8.23 5.30
C LYS A 179 -18.44 9.68 4.87
N SER A 180 -18.82 9.97 3.64
CA SER A 180 -18.61 11.29 3.04
C SER A 180 -19.31 12.40 3.82
N PRO A 181 -18.67 13.57 3.99
CA PRO A 181 -19.30 14.74 4.63
C PRO A 181 -20.45 15.36 3.83
N VAL A 182 -20.64 15.02 2.57
CA VAL A 182 -21.72 15.54 1.72
C VAL A 182 -23.12 15.17 2.24
N GLN A 183 -23.22 14.12 3.06
CA GLN A 183 -24.47 13.69 3.69
C GLN A 183 -24.72 14.29 5.08
N LEU A 184 -23.75 14.98 5.64
CA LEU A 184 -23.85 15.56 6.98
C LEU A 184 -23.86 17.09 6.85
N GLY A 185 -24.98 17.70 7.09
CA GLY A 185 -25.11 19.16 7.12
C GLY A 185 -24.04 19.83 7.97
N VAL A 186 -23.77 21.10 7.66
CA VAL A 186 -22.82 22.03 8.27
C VAL A 186 -22.33 21.63 9.67
N GLY A 187 -21.05 21.23 9.79
CA GLY A 187 -20.40 20.91 11.07
C GLY A 187 -20.14 19.41 11.33
N GLY A 188 -20.35 18.55 10.34
CA GLY A 188 -20.22 17.10 10.50
C GLY A 188 -18.80 16.63 10.75
N VAL A 189 -18.60 16.00 11.89
CA VAL A 189 -17.45 15.13 12.16
C VAL A 189 -17.52 13.99 11.15
N ASN A 190 -16.38 13.67 10.48
CA ASN A 190 -16.27 12.48 9.64
C ASN A 190 -16.77 11.26 10.41
N GLU A 191 -17.92 10.72 10.04
CA GLU A 191 -18.48 9.54 10.69
C GLU A 191 -17.66 8.33 10.30
N ARG A 192 -17.06 7.69 11.32
CA ARG A 192 -16.24 6.50 11.15
C ARG A 192 -17.09 5.26 11.39
N GLU A 193 -17.17 4.42 10.38
CA GLU A 193 -17.81 3.12 10.48
C GLU A 193 -16.71 2.07 10.69
N TYR A 194 -16.76 1.37 11.81
CA TYR A 194 -15.86 0.25 12.07
C TYR A 194 -16.15 -0.91 11.11
N ILE A 195 -15.09 -1.46 10.50
CA ILE A 195 -15.19 -2.57 9.55
C ILE A 195 -14.72 -3.86 10.21
N THR A 196 -13.48 -3.91 10.65
CA THR A 196 -12.86 -5.09 11.23
C THR A 196 -11.55 -4.79 11.94
N THR A 197 -11.11 -5.73 12.76
CA THR A 197 -9.78 -5.76 13.34
C THR A 197 -9.00 -6.94 12.80
N LEU A 198 -7.80 -6.69 12.31
CA LEU A 198 -6.81 -7.71 12.00
C LEU A 198 -5.82 -7.81 13.16
N GLU A 199 -5.47 -9.03 13.56
CA GLU A 199 -4.50 -9.22 14.64
C GLU A 199 -3.34 -10.12 14.22
N LYS A 200 -2.15 -9.85 14.76
CA LYS A 200 -0.97 -10.70 14.66
C LYS A 200 -0.16 -10.67 15.94
N ASN A 201 0.45 -11.80 16.25
CA ASN A 201 1.42 -11.88 17.34
C ASN A 201 2.66 -11.04 16.99
N TYR A 202 3.19 -10.36 18.00
CA TYR A 202 4.36 -9.51 17.86
C TYR A 202 5.52 -10.06 18.67
N TYR A 203 6.63 -10.35 17.99
CA TYR A 203 7.85 -10.92 18.55
C TYR A 203 9.06 -9.98 18.36
N GLY A 204 8.83 -8.65 18.32
CA GLY A 204 9.89 -7.67 18.13
C GLY A 204 10.36 -7.50 16.68
N LYS A 205 9.79 -8.22 15.72
CA LYS A 205 10.08 -8.11 14.28
C LYS A 205 8.94 -7.35 13.59
N PRO A 206 9.21 -6.71 12.46
CA PRO A 206 8.15 -6.06 11.68
C PRO A 206 7.00 -7.01 11.38
N VAL A 207 5.76 -6.50 11.53
CA VAL A 207 4.54 -7.27 11.29
C VAL A 207 3.80 -6.63 10.12
N SER A 208 3.50 -7.43 9.09
CA SER A 208 2.81 -6.96 7.90
C SER A 208 1.40 -7.53 7.82
N PHE A 209 0.44 -6.69 7.44
CA PHE A 209 -0.95 -7.03 7.20
C PHE A 209 -1.27 -6.82 5.72
N ASN A 210 -1.78 -7.85 5.05
CA ASN A 210 -2.41 -7.67 3.75
C ASN A 210 -3.87 -7.23 3.99
N ILE A 211 -4.15 -5.97 3.75
CA ILE A 211 -5.47 -5.38 3.98
C ILE A 211 -6.39 -5.41 2.75
N THR A 212 -5.87 -5.86 1.59
CA THR A 212 -6.62 -5.89 0.32
C THR A 212 -7.97 -6.60 0.43
N PRO A 213 -8.08 -7.81 1.04
CA PRO A 213 -9.38 -8.49 1.11
C PRO A 213 -10.44 -7.67 1.85
N VAL A 214 -10.03 -6.97 2.91
CA VAL A 214 -10.93 -6.12 3.69
C VAL A 214 -11.30 -4.85 2.91
N LEU A 215 -10.31 -4.20 2.28
CA LEU A 215 -10.58 -3.01 1.50
C LEU A 215 -11.52 -3.27 0.33
N ASN A 216 -11.44 -4.45 -0.29
CA ASN A 216 -12.32 -4.83 -1.39
C ASN A 216 -13.79 -4.92 -0.96
N THR A 217 -14.08 -5.19 0.31
CA THR A 217 -15.46 -5.19 0.82
C THR A 217 -16.09 -3.79 0.88
N LEU A 218 -15.27 -2.74 0.80
CA LEU A 218 -15.74 -1.35 0.76
C LEU A 218 -16.26 -0.95 -0.62
N LEU A 219 -15.83 -1.66 -1.67
CA LEU A 219 -16.19 -1.37 -3.05
C LEU A 219 -17.46 -2.14 -3.42
N SER A 220 -18.38 -1.45 -4.10
CA SER A 220 -19.60 -2.04 -4.60
C SER A 220 -19.42 -2.50 -6.05
N ASP A 221 -19.95 -3.67 -6.38
CA ASP A 221 -20.03 -4.12 -7.76
C ASP A 221 -21.01 -3.28 -8.59
N ASP A 222 -22.03 -2.71 -7.96
CA ASP A 222 -23.03 -1.89 -8.63
C ASP A 222 -22.48 -0.52 -9.05
N ASN A 223 -21.55 0.02 -8.27
CA ASN A 223 -20.94 1.32 -8.56
C ASN A 223 -19.42 1.18 -8.72
N TYR A 224 -19.01 0.70 -9.90
CA TYR A 224 -17.61 0.39 -10.19
C TYR A 224 -16.69 1.61 -10.19
N GLU A 225 -17.23 2.80 -10.41
CA GLU A 225 -16.50 4.08 -10.43
C GLU A 225 -16.25 4.63 -9.03
N ASP A 226 -16.86 4.04 -7.99
CA ASP A 226 -16.74 4.55 -6.64
C ASP A 226 -15.34 4.46 -6.09
N MET A 227 -15.03 5.49 -5.33
CA MET A 227 -13.85 5.60 -4.50
C MET A 227 -14.27 5.70 -3.04
N GLN A 228 -13.73 4.83 -2.19
CA GLN A 228 -14.05 4.83 -0.78
C GLN A 228 -12.88 5.33 0.06
N ARG A 229 -13.19 6.05 1.13
CA ARG A 229 -12.19 6.54 2.10
C ARG A 229 -12.10 5.59 3.28
N PHE A 230 -10.89 5.37 3.77
CA PHE A 230 -10.66 4.54 4.96
C PHE A 230 -9.53 5.09 5.83
N ILE A 231 -9.55 4.72 7.10
CA ILE A 231 -8.51 5.00 8.08
C ILE A 231 -8.11 3.70 8.74
N ILE A 232 -6.84 3.60 9.11
CA ILE A 232 -6.30 2.49 9.86
C ILE A 232 -5.79 3.01 11.19
N SER A 233 -6.19 2.37 12.28
CA SER A 233 -5.64 2.59 13.61
C SER A 233 -4.90 1.34 14.06
N MET A 234 -3.66 1.50 14.50
CA MET A 234 -2.83 0.40 14.97
C MET A 234 -2.62 0.50 16.47
N TYR A 235 -2.78 -0.62 17.13
CA TYR A 235 -2.65 -0.76 18.57
C TYR A 235 -1.65 -1.85 18.93
N GLY A 236 -0.80 -1.53 19.90
CA GLY A 236 -0.06 -2.55 20.63
C GLY A 236 -0.92 -3.10 21.76
N PHE A 237 -1.02 -4.41 21.89
CA PHE A 237 -1.76 -5.07 22.95
C PHE A 237 -0.81 -5.87 23.85
N SER A 238 -0.89 -5.63 25.14
CA SER A 238 -0.27 -6.43 26.18
C SER A 238 -1.37 -7.00 27.08
N ASP A 239 -1.09 -8.05 27.80
CA ASP A 239 -2.03 -8.92 28.51
C ASP A 239 -3.29 -8.29 29.14
N LYS A 240 -3.31 -6.99 29.33
CA LYS A 240 -4.47 -6.26 29.89
C LYS A 240 -4.67 -4.85 29.34
N LYS A 241 -3.83 -4.35 28.42
CA LYS A 241 -3.89 -2.97 27.97
C LYS A 241 -3.66 -2.82 26.48
N GLN A 242 -4.62 -2.18 25.83
CA GLN A 242 -4.52 -1.70 24.47
C GLN A 242 -3.96 -0.28 24.47
N THR A 243 -2.92 -0.05 23.71
CA THR A 243 -2.30 1.28 23.56
C THR A 243 -2.26 1.64 22.09
N LEU A 244 -2.86 2.77 21.72
CA LEU A 244 -2.78 3.30 20.38
C LEU A 244 -1.32 3.58 20.02
N SER A 245 -0.85 2.95 18.96
CA SER A 245 0.52 3.07 18.48
C SER A 245 0.64 4.06 17.33
N GLY A 246 -0.42 4.24 16.56
CA GLY A 246 -0.51 5.17 15.46
C GLY A 246 -1.83 5.06 14.73
N GLN A 247 -2.17 6.08 13.98
CA GLN A 247 -3.33 6.15 13.11
C GLN A 247 -2.91 6.79 11.80
N THR A 248 -3.45 6.29 10.70
CA THR A 248 -3.22 6.91 9.39
C THR A 248 -4.16 8.10 9.20
N GLU A 249 -3.75 9.03 8.36
CA GLU A 249 -4.68 9.97 7.74
C GLU A 249 -5.60 9.20 6.77
N PRO A 250 -6.67 9.84 6.28
CA PRO A 250 -7.54 9.20 5.30
C PRO A 250 -6.78 8.75 4.04
N MET A 251 -7.01 7.50 3.66
CA MET A 251 -6.54 6.91 2.40
C MET A 251 -7.74 6.56 1.53
N PHE A 252 -7.49 6.25 0.28
CA PHE A 252 -8.53 5.92 -0.68
C PHE A 252 -8.36 4.51 -1.22
N ILE A 253 -9.46 3.83 -1.50
CA ILE A 253 -9.51 2.59 -2.26
C ILE A 253 -10.45 2.74 -3.45
N THR A 254 -10.01 2.32 -4.61
CA THR A 254 -10.83 2.26 -5.83
C THR A 254 -10.61 0.94 -6.55
N ASN A 255 -11.50 0.59 -7.47
CA ASN A 255 -11.24 -0.51 -8.36
C ASN A 255 -10.01 -0.20 -9.22
N GLY A 256 -9.24 -1.22 -9.54
CA GLY A 256 -8.03 -1.10 -10.33
C GLY A 256 -7.27 -2.41 -10.35
N TYR A 257 -6.28 -2.50 -11.24
CA TYR A 257 -5.50 -3.72 -11.39
C TYR A 257 -4.05 -3.41 -11.77
N LEU A 258 -3.15 -4.36 -11.56
CA LEU A 258 -1.76 -4.24 -11.99
C LEU A 258 -1.64 -4.60 -13.48
N CYS A 259 -1.28 -3.62 -14.28
CA CYS A 259 -0.79 -3.82 -15.64
C CYS A 259 0.73 -3.68 -15.65
N ASN A 260 1.49 -4.69 -15.31
CA ASN A 260 2.95 -4.68 -15.44
C ASN A 260 3.69 -3.41 -14.95
N PHE A 261 3.06 -2.62 -14.09
CA PHE A 261 3.61 -1.38 -13.54
C PHE A 261 4.20 -1.62 -12.16
N SER A 262 5.31 -0.97 -11.89
CA SER A 262 6.04 -1.09 -10.63
C SER A 262 5.38 -0.42 -9.43
N GLN A 263 4.29 0.33 -9.63
CA GLN A 263 3.64 1.09 -8.56
C GLN A 263 2.24 0.58 -8.26
N PRO A 264 2.06 -0.10 -7.11
CA PRO A 264 0.76 -0.64 -6.71
C PRO A 264 -0.22 0.41 -6.16
N PHE A 265 0.17 1.67 -6.07
CA PHE A 265 -0.64 2.76 -5.54
C PHE A 265 -0.13 4.12 -6.04
N ILE A 266 -0.97 5.15 -5.91
CA ILE A 266 -0.60 6.54 -6.16
C ILE A 266 -0.25 7.17 -4.82
N ASN A 267 0.99 7.66 -4.69
CA ASN A 267 1.47 8.33 -3.51
C ASN A 267 1.42 9.85 -3.71
N LYS A 268 1.08 10.59 -2.67
CA LYS A 268 0.96 12.04 -2.67
C LYS A 268 0.01 12.56 -3.74
N PHE A 269 -1.20 12.19 -3.60
CA PHE A 269 -2.28 12.73 -4.39
C PHE A 269 -2.55 14.18 -3.96
N THR A 270 -1.78 15.11 -4.51
CA THR A 270 -1.98 16.54 -4.29
C THR A 270 -2.50 17.17 -5.57
N GLY A 271 -3.73 17.68 -5.55
CA GLY A 271 -4.35 18.29 -6.71
C GLY A 271 -5.14 17.33 -7.58
N SER A 272 -5.32 17.67 -8.82
CA SER A 272 -6.05 16.84 -9.79
C SER A 272 -5.07 16.06 -10.66
N PHE A 273 -5.44 14.83 -11.01
CA PHE A 273 -4.60 13.89 -11.72
C PHE A 273 -5.43 13.10 -12.73
N PHE A 274 -4.91 12.90 -13.94
CA PHE A 274 -5.59 12.08 -14.94
C PHE A 274 -5.56 10.59 -14.57
N ALA A 275 -6.74 9.99 -14.48
CA ALA A 275 -6.92 8.55 -14.45
C ALA A 275 -7.11 8.02 -15.87
N ALA A 276 -6.19 8.36 -16.77
CA ALA A 276 -6.22 7.96 -18.16
C ALA A 276 -5.02 7.05 -18.48
N ASN A 277 -5.02 6.49 -19.68
CA ASN A 277 -3.95 5.64 -20.16
C ASN A 277 -2.58 6.30 -19.97
N VAL A 278 -1.81 5.76 -19.07
CA VAL A 278 -0.44 6.17 -18.85
C VAL A 278 0.44 5.39 -19.79
N SER A 279 1.13 6.06 -20.69
CA SER A 279 2.17 5.40 -21.45
C SER A 279 3.27 4.92 -20.50
N ARG A 280 3.76 3.72 -20.75
CA ARG A 280 4.84 3.11 -19.99
C ARG A 280 6.15 3.85 -20.27
N GLY A 281 6.60 4.67 -19.34
CA GLY A 281 7.89 5.37 -19.39
C GLY A 281 7.99 6.29 -18.19
N ASP A 282 9.20 6.71 -17.84
CA ASP A 282 9.43 7.68 -16.76
C ASP A 282 8.78 9.04 -17.04
N ASP A 283 8.39 9.27 -18.30
CA ASP A 283 7.61 10.41 -18.73
C ASP A 283 6.11 10.17 -18.55
N ARG A 284 5.68 10.06 -17.31
CA ARG A 284 4.26 9.92 -16.91
C ARG A 284 3.36 11.06 -17.40
N GLN A 285 3.92 12.04 -18.06
CA GLN A 285 3.22 13.21 -18.59
C GLN A 285 2.84 13.07 -20.06
N GLN A 286 3.27 12.02 -20.77
CA GLN A 286 2.96 11.88 -22.18
C GLN A 286 1.77 10.93 -22.40
N TYR A 287 0.59 11.45 -22.22
CA TYR A 287 -0.69 10.79 -22.58
C TYR A 287 -0.95 10.77 -24.09
N ASN A 288 0.10 10.83 -24.90
CA ASN A 288 0.06 11.09 -26.33
C ASN A 288 -0.51 9.95 -27.19
N ASN A 289 -1.05 8.90 -26.57
CA ASN A 289 -1.38 7.67 -27.29
C ASN A 289 -2.88 7.40 -27.39
N THR A 290 -3.71 8.37 -27.10
CA THR A 290 -5.14 8.23 -27.32
C THR A 290 -5.52 8.77 -28.69
N TYR A 291 -6.12 7.90 -29.49
CA TYR A 291 -6.54 8.20 -30.85
C TYR A 291 -8.04 8.57 -30.84
N LEU A 292 -8.37 9.66 -31.54
CA LEU A 292 -9.74 10.11 -31.73
C LEU A 292 -10.12 9.96 -33.19
N TYR A 293 -11.23 9.32 -33.42
CA TYR A 293 -11.76 9.17 -34.77
C TYR A 293 -12.70 10.32 -35.15
N THR A 294 -12.56 10.88 -36.35
CA THR A 294 -13.26 12.11 -36.75
C THR A 294 -14.78 12.03 -36.74
N TYR A 295 -15.36 10.82 -36.69
CA TYR A 295 -16.82 10.64 -36.59
C TYR A 295 -17.37 10.76 -35.17
N TYR A 296 -16.51 10.66 -34.16
CA TYR A 296 -16.92 10.74 -32.76
C TYR A 296 -16.34 12.03 -32.11
N PRO A 297 -17.02 13.17 -32.25
CA PRO A 297 -16.54 14.43 -31.68
C PRO A 297 -16.72 14.49 -30.17
N THR A 298 -16.81 13.36 -29.51
CA THR A 298 -16.97 13.24 -28.06
C THR A 298 -15.72 12.62 -27.46
N LEU A 299 -15.16 13.27 -26.48
CA LEU A 299 -14.04 12.82 -25.70
C LEU A 299 -14.50 12.51 -24.27
N VAL A 300 -14.06 11.38 -23.74
CA VAL A 300 -14.31 10.98 -22.34
C VAL A 300 -12.97 10.80 -21.64
N PHE A 301 -12.83 11.34 -20.46
CA PHE A 301 -11.65 11.17 -19.62
C PHE A 301 -12.02 11.20 -18.15
N SER A 302 -11.20 10.56 -17.33
CA SER A 302 -11.39 10.51 -15.88
C SER A 302 -10.25 11.18 -15.14
N MET A 303 -10.57 11.79 -14.00
CA MET A 303 -9.60 12.46 -13.16
C MET A 303 -9.84 12.18 -11.69
N PHE A 304 -8.75 12.00 -10.96
CA PHE A 304 -8.75 12.09 -9.51
C PHE A 304 -8.70 13.56 -9.06
N SER A 305 -9.43 13.89 -8.02
CA SER A 305 -9.38 15.21 -7.39
C SER A 305 -9.36 15.08 -5.87
N THR A 306 -8.43 15.77 -5.22
CA THR A 306 -8.27 15.70 -3.75
C THR A 306 -9.38 16.40 -2.98
N ASN A 307 -10.05 17.35 -3.60
CA ASN A 307 -10.96 18.26 -2.90
C ASN A 307 -12.42 18.11 -3.32
N ASP A 308 -12.80 17.01 -3.96
CA ASP A 308 -14.13 16.82 -4.57
C ASP A 308 -14.52 17.96 -5.56
N VAL A 309 -13.52 18.71 -6.01
CA VAL A 309 -13.72 19.83 -6.92
C VAL A 309 -13.93 19.29 -8.32
N SER A 310 -15.09 19.54 -8.88
CA SER A 310 -15.35 19.29 -10.30
C SER A 310 -14.74 20.39 -11.13
N ILE A 311 -14.10 20.02 -12.24
CA ILE A 311 -13.66 20.97 -13.24
C ILE A 311 -14.91 21.39 -14.02
N SER A 312 -15.19 22.68 -14.01
CA SER A 312 -16.33 23.23 -14.74
C SER A 312 -15.94 23.73 -16.14
N SER A 313 -14.67 24.03 -16.36
CA SER A 313 -14.18 24.52 -17.65
C SER A 313 -12.74 24.06 -17.91
N LEU A 314 -12.44 23.85 -19.17
CA LEU A 314 -11.13 23.54 -19.69
C LEU A 314 -10.96 24.23 -21.05
N VAL A 315 -9.74 24.18 -21.59
CA VAL A 315 -9.44 24.76 -22.90
C VAL A 315 -9.10 23.66 -23.87
N VAL A 316 -9.73 23.66 -25.04
CA VAL A 316 -9.45 22.72 -26.12
C VAL A 316 -8.70 23.46 -27.23
N ASN A 317 -7.46 23.06 -27.48
CA ASN A 317 -6.65 23.56 -28.57
C ASN A 317 -6.71 22.59 -29.76
N TYR A 318 -7.08 23.09 -30.90
CA TYR A 318 -7.15 22.37 -32.16
C TYR A 318 -5.88 22.64 -32.96
N ILE A 319 -5.16 21.60 -33.33
CA ILE A 319 -3.80 21.71 -33.86
C ILE A 319 -3.72 20.96 -35.20
N ASN A 320 -3.12 21.60 -36.21
CA ASN A 320 -2.96 21.04 -37.55
C ASN A 320 -1.70 20.13 -37.64
N SER A 321 -1.46 19.58 -38.83
CA SER A 321 -0.32 18.70 -39.12
C SER A 321 1.03 19.41 -39.04
N ALA A 322 1.09 20.72 -39.15
CA ALA A 322 2.29 21.54 -38.97
C ALA A 322 2.56 21.86 -37.48
N ASN A 323 1.81 21.24 -36.55
CA ASN A 323 1.84 21.52 -35.11
C ASN A 323 1.51 23.00 -34.77
N THR A 324 0.72 23.65 -35.63
CA THR A 324 0.25 25.03 -35.43
C THR A 324 -1.18 24.99 -34.89
N GLN A 325 -1.46 25.81 -33.89
CA GLN A 325 -2.80 25.93 -33.32
C GLN A 325 -3.75 26.59 -34.34
N ILE A 326 -4.84 25.89 -34.67
CA ILE A 326 -5.93 26.41 -35.51
C ILE A 326 -6.79 27.36 -34.69
N THR A 327 -7.22 26.93 -33.52
CA THR A 327 -8.04 27.71 -32.58
C THR A 327 -7.92 27.15 -31.18
N SER A 328 -8.38 27.94 -30.21
CA SER A 328 -8.45 27.58 -28.78
C SER A 328 -9.83 27.92 -28.27
N ILE A 329 -10.54 26.95 -27.74
CA ILE A 329 -11.95 27.11 -27.32
C ILE A 329 -12.09 26.75 -25.85
N PRO A 330 -12.45 27.69 -24.98
CA PRO A 330 -12.92 27.38 -23.64
C PRO A 330 -14.20 26.54 -23.72
N THR A 331 -14.22 25.42 -23.01
CA THR A 331 -15.31 24.46 -23.08
C THR A 331 -15.77 24.08 -21.68
N THR A 332 -17.07 24.05 -21.47
CA THR A 332 -17.65 23.52 -20.24
C THR A 332 -17.72 22.00 -20.32
N VAL A 333 -17.54 21.34 -19.21
CA VAL A 333 -17.60 19.87 -19.11
C VAL A 333 -18.57 19.42 -18.04
N SER A 334 -19.22 18.31 -18.28
CA SER A 334 -20.06 17.65 -17.29
C SER A 334 -19.24 16.52 -16.63
N ALA A 335 -19.25 16.45 -15.32
CA ALA A 335 -18.63 15.38 -14.56
C ALA A 335 -19.68 14.36 -14.12
N SER A 336 -19.26 13.11 -13.97
CA SER A 336 -20.04 12.13 -13.22
C SER A 336 -20.07 12.46 -11.72
N ASP A 337 -21.02 11.88 -10.99
CA ASP A 337 -21.21 12.14 -9.56
C ASP A 337 -20.20 11.44 -8.63
N GLY A 338 -19.14 10.85 -9.16
CA GLY A 338 -18.13 10.12 -8.37
C GLY A 338 -17.39 10.99 -7.37
N LEU A 339 -17.12 10.44 -6.18
CA LEU A 339 -16.24 11.03 -5.15
C LEU A 339 -14.79 10.88 -5.57
N SER A 340 -14.04 11.96 -5.67
CA SER A 340 -12.61 12.01 -5.94
C SER A 340 -12.13 11.39 -7.26
N LEU A 341 -12.89 10.49 -7.87
CA LEU A 341 -12.71 10.02 -9.26
C LEU A 341 -13.93 10.45 -10.05
N LYS A 342 -13.73 11.34 -11.02
CA LYS A 342 -14.80 11.91 -11.84
C LYS A 342 -14.55 11.68 -13.31
N THR A 343 -15.56 11.21 -14.02
CA THR A 343 -15.53 11.04 -15.47
C THR A 343 -16.18 12.22 -16.14
N TYR A 344 -15.46 12.82 -17.07
CA TYR A 344 -15.87 14.00 -17.81
C TYR A 344 -16.17 13.63 -19.26
N THR A 345 -17.26 14.20 -19.77
CA THR A 345 -17.62 14.09 -21.19
C THR A 345 -17.50 15.47 -21.84
N LEU A 346 -16.75 15.53 -22.91
CA LEU A 346 -16.45 16.73 -23.64
C LEU A 346 -16.95 16.59 -25.08
N GLN A 347 -17.81 17.49 -25.51
CA GLN A 347 -18.22 17.61 -26.90
C GLN A 347 -17.25 18.53 -27.65
N LEU A 348 -16.55 17.99 -28.64
CA LEU A 348 -15.61 18.73 -29.48
C LEU A 348 -16.37 19.52 -30.57
N ASN A 349 -15.82 20.67 -30.95
CA ASN A 349 -16.33 21.39 -32.10
C ASN A 349 -16.04 20.62 -33.40
N THR A 350 -17.05 20.15 -34.07
CA THR A 350 -16.96 19.23 -35.22
C THR A 350 -16.16 19.83 -36.38
N GLU A 351 -16.29 21.12 -36.65
CA GLU A 351 -15.59 21.78 -37.75
C GLU A 351 -14.08 21.80 -37.54
N TYR A 352 -13.63 22.32 -36.40
CA TYR A 352 -12.19 22.38 -36.08
C TYR A 352 -11.63 21.00 -35.82
N PHE A 353 -12.40 20.08 -35.23
CA PHE A 353 -11.99 18.71 -34.99
C PHE A 353 -11.61 17.98 -36.28
N ARG A 354 -12.43 18.11 -37.34
CA ARG A 354 -12.16 17.48 -38.65
C ARG A 354 -10.93 18.03 -39.34
N GLN A 355 -10.54 19.28 -39.05
CA GLN A 355 -9.35 19.92 -39.62
C GLN A 355 -8.08 19.62 -38.83
N SER A 356 -8.21 19.15 -37.59
CA SER A 356 -7.09 18.92 -36.68
C SER A 356 -6.37 17.61 -36.95
N THR A 357 -5.08 17.60 -36.61
CA THR A 357 -4.25 16.39 -36.50
C THR A 357 -4.09 16.02 -35.02
N TYR A 358 -4.11 17.02 -34.15
CA TYR A 358 -4.03 16.82 -32.71
C TYR A 358 -5.05 17.70 -32.00
N ILE A 359 -5.52 17.21 -30.84
CA ILE A 359 -6.33 17.94 -29.90
C ILE A 359 -5.59 17.98 -28.56
N ASP A 360 -5.29 19.18 -28.07
CA ASP A 360 -4.75 19.35 -26.72
C ASP A 360 -5.85 19.81 -25.78
N VAL A 361 -6.13 18.99 -24.78
CA VAL A 361 -7.05 19.35 -23.69
C VAL A 361 -6.22 19.92 -22.55
N VAL A 362 -6.34 21.19 -22.31
CA VAL A 362 -5.62 21.93 -21.27
C VAL A 362 -6.52 22.08 -20.05
N ILE A 363 -6.14 21.48 -18.95
CA ILE A 363 -6.89 21.57 -17.70
C ILE A 363 -6.09 22.45 -16.74
N PRO A 364 -6.68 23.53 -16.25
CA PRO A 364 -6.01 24.41 -15.29
C PRO A 364 -5.48 23.65 -14.09
N SER A 365 -4.25 23.92 -13.70
CA SER A 365 -3.56 23.32 -12.54
C SER A 365 -3.25 21.83 -12.65
N VAL A 366 -3.59 21.15 -13.75
CA VAL A 366 -3.36 19.71 -13.95
C VAL A 366 -2.36 19.46 -15.05
N GLY A 367 -2.55 20.09 -16.21
CA GLY A 367 -1.68 19.92 -17.36
C GLY A 367 -2.44 19.79 -18.66
N THR A 368 -1.71 19.34 -19.68
CA THR A 368 -2.24 19.17 -21.05
C THR A 368 -2.17 17.70 -21.45
N VAL A 369 -3.29 17.22 -22.01
CA VAL A 369 -3.36 15.89 -22.62
C VAL A 369 -3.55 16.05 -24.11
N ARG A 370 -2.68 15.42 -24.90
CA ARG A 370 -2.74 15.40 -26.35
C ARG A 370 -3.41 14.16 -26.88
N TYR A 371 -4.32 14.33 -27.81
CA TYR A 371 -4.99 13.26 -28.57
C TYR A 371 -4.65 13.36 -30.02
N THR A 372 -4.37 12.21 -30.67
CA THR A 372 -4.13 12.13 -32.12
C THR A 372 -5.46 11.93 -32.82
N VAL A 373 -5.76 12.79 -33.79
CA VAL A 373 -7.00 12.69 -34.57
C VAL A 373 -6.73 11.82 -35.80
N VAL A 374 -7.46 10.70 -35.89
CA VAL A 374 -7.38 9.77 -37.02
C VAL A 374 -8.46 10.08 -38.03
N LYS A 375 -8.05 10.36 -39.26
CA LYS A 375 -8.96 10.56 -40.39
C LYS A 375 -9.23 9.23 -41.08
N PRO A 376 -10.48 8.89 -41.38
CA PRO A 376 -10.79 7.66 -42.11
C PRO A 376 -10.18 7.70 -43.51
N ILE A 377 -9.57 6.62 -43.89
CA ILE A 377 -9.03 6.46 -45.25
C ILE A 377 -10.15 6.24 -46.30
N ASN A 378 -11.28 5.65 -45.86
CA ASN A 378 -12.46 5.42 -46.67
C ASN A 378 -13.72 5.92 -45.92
N ALA A 379 -14.28 7.02 -46.38
CA ALA A 379 -15.47 7.63 -45.78
C ALA A 379 -16.78 6.82 -45.96
N ALA A 380 -16.74 5.68 -46.63
CA ALA A 380 -17.95 4.99 -47.08
C ALA A 380 -18.69 4.18 -45.98
N ASN A 381 -18.07 3.83 -44.87
CA ASN A 381 -18.62 2.90 -43.88
C ASN A 381 -18.61 3.43 -42.44
N GLU A 382 -19.21 4.59 -42.22
CA GLU A 382 -19.36 5.15 -40.83
C GLU A 382 -20.10 4.19 -39.87
N THR A 383 -20.95 3.31 -40.42
CA THR A 383 -21.74 2.36 -39.65
C THR A 383 -20.91 1.22 -39.06
N GLU A 384 -19.70 1.00 -39.53
CA GLU A 384 -18.82 -0.08 -39.06
C GLU A 384 -17.92 0.36 -37.88
N VAL A 385 -17.72 1.64 -37.72
CA VAL A 385 -16.90 2.16 -36.60
C VAL A 385 -17.59 1.90 -35.26
N ARG A 386 -16.85 1.39 -34.31
CA ARG A 386 -17.34 1.18 -32.94
C ARG A 386 -16.33 1.69 -31.93
N ARG A 387 -16.82 2.51 -31.02
CA ARG A 387 -16.08 2.94 -29.84
C ARG A 387 -16.29 1.90 -28.75
N VAL A 388 -15.19 1.31 -28.27
CA VAL A 388 -15.18 0.44 -27.09
C VAL A 388 -14.59 1.21 -25.93
N TYR A 389 -15.28 1.20 -24.82
CA TYR A 389 -14.87 1.81 -23.57
C TYR A 389 -14.50 0.72 -22.57
N TRP A 390 -13.61 1.04 -21.63
CA TRP A 390 -13.29 0.16 -20.50
C TRP A 390 -12.77 0.95 -19.33
N TYR A 391 -12.80 0.35 -18.14
CA TYR A 391 -12.08 0.89 -17.00
C TYR A 391 -10.63 0.42 -17.06
N ASN A 392 -9.72 1.37 -17.07
CA ASN A 392 -8.27 1.12 -17.10
C ASN A 392 -7.73 0.71 -15.72
N GLU A 393 -6.42 0.52 -15.62
CA GLU A 393 -5.72 0.13 -14.40
C GLU A 393 -5.91 1.07 -13.21
N TYR A 394 -6.27 2.32 -13.45
CA TYR A 394 -6.55 3.34 -12.44
C TYR A 394 -8.05 3.54 -12.19
N ASN A 395 -8.88 2.66 -12.70
CA ASN A 395 -10.34 2.79 -12.68
C ASN A 395 -10.90 3.99 -13.46
N GLY A 396 -10.08 4.68 -14.22
CA GLY A 396 -10.54 5.71 -15.14
C GLY A 396 -11.11 5.11 -16.42
N VAL A 397 -11.96 5.87 -17.11
CA VAL A 397 -12.54 5.47 -18.39
C VAL A 397 -11.52 5.69 -19.50
N SER A 398 -11.22 4.63 -20.22
CA SER A 398 -10.44 4.64 -21.46
C SER A 398 -11.32 4.19 -22.62
N PHE A 399 -10.95 4.57 -23.82
CA PHE A 399 -11.69 4.17 -25.01
C PHE A 399 -10.79 4.05 -26.23
N PHE A 400 -11.29 3.34 -27.23
CA PHE A 400 -10.66 3.27 -28.54
C PHE A 400 -11.72 3.09 -29.64
N ASP A 401 -11.50 3.78 -30.78
CA ASP A 401 -12.37 3.72 -31.94
C ASP A 401 -11.84 2.66 -32.92
N PHE A 402 -12.48 1.49 -32.96
CA PHE A 402 -12.19 0.46 -33.93
C PHE A 402 -12.82 0.82 -35.26
N THR A 403 -12.00 0.95 -36.31
CA THR A 403 -12.38 1.52 -37.59
C THR A 403 -12.16 0.56 -38.78
N GLY A 404 -11.55 -0.59 -38.51
CA GLY A 404 -11.29 -1.57 -39.53
C GLY A 404 -12.47 -2.54 -39.79
N GLU A 405 -12.16 -3.68 -40.34
CA GLU A 405 -13.15 -4.71 -40.67
C GLU A 405 -13.90 -5.18 -39.41
N ARG A 406 -15.24 -5.29 -39.53
CA ARG A 406 -16.12 -5.82 -38.50
C ARG A 406 -16.82 -7.08 -39.01
N THR A 407 -16.70 -8.16 -38.26
CA THR A 407 -17.40 -9.40 -38.52
C THR A 407 -18.26 -9.77 -37.33
N GLU A 408 -19.51 -10.12 -37.59
CA GLU A 408 -20.46 -10.54 -36.57
C GLU A 408 -20.82 -12.02 -36.84
N THR A 409 -20.66 -12.84 -35.81
CA THR A 409 -20.98 -14.26 -35.86
C THR A 409 -22.00 -14.59 -34.80
N ARG A 410 -23.13 -15.17 -35.22
CA ARG A 410 -24.17 -15.66 -34.32
C ARG A 410 -23.93 -17.13 -34.02
N LYS A 411 -23.75 -17.46 -32.76
CA LYS A 411 -23.61 -18.82 -32.25
C LYS A 411 -24.86 -19.19 -31.49
N GLU A 412 -25.50 -20.27 -31.93
CA GLU A 412 -26.69 -20.78 -31.28
C GLU A 412 -26.32 -21.96 -30.37
N ASN A 413 -26.59 -21.87 -29.11
CA ASN A 413 -26.51 -22.97 -28.15
C ASN A 413 -27.93 -23.46 -27.90
N ILE A 414 -28.21 -24.68 -28.33
CA ILE A 414 -29.52 -25.29 -28.23
C ILE A 414 -29.43 -26.43 -27.22
N THR A 415 -30.22 -26.34 -26.18
CA THR A 415 -30.40 -27.43 -25.22
C THR A 415 -31.68 -28.17 -25.59
N THR A 416 -31.57 -29.44 -25.92
CA THR A 416 -32.70 -30.30 -26.29
C THR A 416 -32.93 -31.34 -25.20
N TYR A 417 -34.15 -31.78 -25.05
CA TYR A 417 -34.48 -32.95 -24.24
C TYR A 417 -35.26 -33.96 -25.09
N GLU A 418 -34.94 -35.24 -24.88
CA GLU A 418 -35.67 -36.32 -25.51
C GLU A 418 -37.01 -36.54 -24.75
N LYS A 419 -38.11 -36.37 -25.47
CA LYS A 419 -39.43 -36.67 -24.92
C LYS A 419 -39.68 -38.16 -25.02
N GLN A 420 -39.66 -38.86 -23.88
CA GLN A 420 -40.14 -40.26 -23.82
C GLN A 420 -41.67 -40.26 -23.86
N GLU A 421 -42.25 -40.27 -25.05
CA GLU A 421 -43.68 -40.61 -25.21
C GLU A 421 -43.79 -42.09 -25.56
N PHE A 422 -44.22 -42.88 -24.57
CA PHE A 422 -44.71 -44.25 -24.82
C PHE A 422 -46.10 -44.17 -25.43
N ASP A 423 -46.18 -44.09 -26.76
CA ASP A 423 -47.45 -44.22 -27.43
C ASP A 423 -47.39 -45.49 -28.29
N PHE A 424 -47.98 -46.56 -27.74
CA PHE A 424 -47.95 -47.91 -28.34
C PHE A 424 -48.85 -48.08 -29.56
N TYR A 425 -49.58 -47.07 -30.02
CA TYR A 425 -50.68 -47.25 -30.98
C TYR A 425 -50.62 -46.45 -32.30
N ASN A 426 -49.63 -45.64 -32.54
CA ASN A 426 -49.57 -44.86 -33.80
C ASN A 426 -48.16 -44.82 -34.42
N GLU A 427 -47.87 -45.75 -35.33
CA GLU A 427 -46.59 -45.78 -36.09
C GLU A 427 -46.50 -44.81 -37.26
N THR A 428 -47.55 -43.99 -37.51
CA THR A 428 -47.64 -43.20 -38.77
C THR A 428 -47.35 -41.72 -38.63
N ASN A 429 -47.10 -41.19 -37.44
CA ASN A 429 -46.75 -39.76 -37.29
C ASN A 429 -45.26 -39.59 -37.01
N SER A 430 -44.60 -38.82 -37.85
CA SER A 430 -43.23 -38.33 -37.57
C SER A 430 -43.26 -37.60 -36.24
N ARG A 431 -42.68 -38.21 -35.21
CA ARG A 431 -42.64 -37.62 -33.88
C ARG A 431 -41.36 -36.81 -33.74
N GLU A 432 -41.49 -35.58 -33.30
CA GLU A 432 -40.34 -34.84 -32.81
C GLU A 432 -39.79 -35.59 -31.59
N LYS A 433 -38.63 -36.20 -31.79
CA LYS A 433 -37.94 -36.98 -30.77
C LYS A 433 -37.30 -36.06 -29.74
N ASP A 434 -36.76 -34.95 -30.23
CA ASP A 434 -36.05 -33.94 -29.44
C ASP A 434 -36.83 -32.64 -29.43
N LYS A 435 -37.14 -32.15 -28.23
CA LYS A 435 -37.73 -30.81 -28.06
C LYS A 435 -36.68 -29.83 -27.57
N VAL A 436 -36.66 -28.67 -28.18
CA VAL A 436 -35.81 -27.59 -27.74
C VAL A 436 -36.33 -27.10 -26.39
N TYR A 437 -35.49 -27.21 -25.36
CA TYR A 437 -35.77 -26.73 -24.03
C TYR A 437 -35.35 -25.27 -23.90
N GLU A 438 -34.15 -24.96 -24.37
CA GLU A 438 -33.57 -23.63 -24.31
C GLU A 438 -32.77 -23.34 -25.55
N LYS A 439 -32.91 -22.14 -26.08
CA LYS A 439 -32.13 -21.65 -27.22
C LYS A 439 -31.49 -20.33 -26.80
N GLN A 440 -30.16 -20.34 -26.64
CA GLN A 440 -29.37 -19.15 -26.40
C GLN A 440 -28.65 -18.76 -27.69
N VAL A 441 -28.77 -17.49 -28.07
CA VAL A 441 -28.05 -16.92 -29.20
C VAL A 441 -26.99 -15.97 -28.67
N ASN A 442 -25.73 -16.35 -28.84
CA ASN A 442 -24.60 -15.49 -28.51
C ASN A 442 -24.10 -14.80 -29.78
N VAL A 443 -23.90 -13.51 -29.70
CA VAL A 443 -23.33 -12.71 -30.79
C VAL A 443 -21.87 -12.40 -30.46
N GLU A 444 -20.98 -12.99 -31.25
CA GLU A 444 -19.55 -12.72 -31.23
C GLU A 444 -19.23 -11.65 -32.28
N VAL A 445 -18.58 -10.57 -31.87
CA VAL A 445 -18.14 -9.49 -32.76
C VAL A 445 -16.62 -9.47 -32.81
N LYS A 446 -16.06 -9.51 -34.01
CA LYS A 446 -14.64 -9.27 -34.27
C LYS A 446 -14.48 -7.92 -34.93
N HIS A 447 -13.57 -7.11 -34.42
CA HIS A 447 -13.36 -5.77 -34.94
C HIS A 447 -11.87 -5.44 -34.97
N THR A 448 -11.40 -4.88 -36.10
CA THR A 448 -9.99 -4.54 -36.30
C THR A 448 -9.80 -3.03 -36.11
N SER A 449 -8.65 -2.64 -35.57
CA SER A 449 -8.25 -1.22 -35.48
C SER A 449 -7.76 -0.70 -36.82
N HIS A 450 -7.61 0.60 -36.94
CA HIS A 450 -6.70 1.22 -37.90
C HIS A 450 -5.24 0.94 -37.51
N TYR A 451 -4.32 1.40 -38.33
CA TYR A 451 -2.89 1.32 -38.03
C TYR A 451 -2.53 2.19 -36.82
N ILE A 452 -1.81 1.61 -35.91
CA ILE A 452 -1.32 2.24 -34.69
C ILE A 452 0.19 2.11 -34.60
N ASP A 453 0.82 3.03 -33.89
CA ASP A 453 2.24 2.94 -33.57
C ASP A 453 2.50 2.01 -32.36
N LYS A 454 3.77 1.75 -32.08
CA LYS A 454 4.15 0.90 -30.94
C LYS A 454 3.61 1.45 -29.61
N ASN A 455 3.55 2.76 -29.45
CA ASN A 455 3.06 3.36 -28.22
C ASN A 455 1.56 3.17 -28.08
N GLY A 456 0.80 3.21 -29.16
CA GLY A 456 -0.63 2.90 -29.17
C GLY A 456 -0.96 1.49 -28.72
N THR A 457 -0.03 0.53 -28.87
CA THR A 457 -0.26 -0.84 -28.42
C THR A 457 -0.42 -0.97 -26.91
N TYR A 458 0.20 -0.06 -26.12
CA TYR A 458 0.07 -0.09 -24.66
C TYR A 458 -1.35 0.18 -24.15
N LEU A 459 -2.13 0.92 -24.91
CA LEU A 459 -3.54 1.14 -24.64
C LEU A 459 -4.32 -0.20 -24.56
N PHE A 460 -3.97 -1.14 -25.42
CA PHE A 460 -4.65 -2.43 -25.51
C PHE A 460 -4.27 -3.41 -24.39
N TYR A 461 -3.10 -3.26 -23.77
CA TYR A 461 -2.79 -4.03 -22.56
C TYR A 461 -3.73 -3.64 -21.39
N SER A 462 -4.13 -2.37 -21.34
CA SER A 462 -5.14 -1.92 -20.40
C SER A 462 -6.49 -2.57 -20.68
N LEU A 463 -6.93 -2.63 -21.95
CA LEU A 463 -8.16 -3.31 -22.35
C LEU A 463 -8.12 -4.82 -22.06
N GLN A 464 -6.99 -5.48 -22.33
CA GLN A 464 -6.81 -6.93 -22.11
C GLN A 464 -7.04 -7.33 -20.63
N ASN A 465 -6.66 -6.46 -19.71
CA ASN A 465 -6.78 -6.71 -18.26
C ASN A 465 -8.04 -6.08 -17.66
N ALA A 466 -8.82 -5.35 -18.44
CA ALA A 466 -10.01 -4.67 -17.97
C ALA A 466 -11.07 -5.66 -17.49
N LYS A 467 -11.59 -5.45 -16.28
CA LYS A 467 -12.67 -6.26 -15.71
C LYS A 467 -14.03 -5.91 -16.32
N ARG A 468 -14.20 -4.71 -16.85
CA ARG A 468 -15.43 -4.23 -17.47
C ARG A 468 -15.11 -3.43 -18.72
N ALA A 469 -15.75 -3.80 -19.80
CA ALA A 469 -15.75 -3.07 -21.06
C ALA A 469 -17.20 -2.91 -21.56
N TRP A 470 -17.47 -1.88 -22.36
CA TRP A 470 -18.78 -1.63 -22.94
C TRP A 470 -18.69 -0.88 -24.27
N ILE A 471 -19.77 -0.94 -24.99
CA ILE A 471 -20.03 -0.11 -26.17
C ILE A 471 -21.27 0.72 -25.94
N GLU A 472 -21.40 1.83 -26.61
CA GLU A 472 -22.61 2.66 -26.57
C GLU A 472 -23.31 2.60 -27.93
N LEU A 473 -24.58 2.21 -27.92
CA LEU A 473 -25.45 2.19 -29.10
C LEU A 473 -26.69 3.02 -28.80
N ASN A 474 -26.95 4.04 -29.58
CA ASN A 474 -28.10 4.93 -29.42
C ASN A 474 -28.22 5.53 -27.99
N GLY A 475 -27.08 5.82 -27.38
CA GLY A 475 -27.04 6.37 -26.00
C GLY A 475 -27.26 5.32 -24.90
N ILE A 476 -27.36 4.05 -25.24
CA ILE A 476 -27.47 2.95 -24.28
C ILE A 476 -26.12 2.25 -24.16
N ARG A 477 -25.70 2.03 -22.90
CA ARG A 477 -24.47 1.30 -22.59
C ARG A 477 -24.72 -0.20 -22.56
N TYR A 478 -23.98 -0.94 -23.41
CA TYR A 478 -24.01 -2.40 -23.47
C TYR A 478 -22.67 -2.95 -22.99
N TYR A 479 -22.67 -3.67 -21.88
CA TYR A 479 -21.48 -4.34 -21.39
C TYR A 479 -21.09 -5.50 -22.30
N VAL A 480 -19.79 -5.64 -22.55
CA VAL A 480 -19.23 -6.67 -23.40
C VAL A 480 -18.12 -7.42 -22.66
N ASN A 481 -18.02 -8.71 -22.95
CA ASN A 481 -16.93 -9.54 -22.49
C ASN A 481 -15.90 -9.64 -23.62
N VAL A 482 -14.72 -9.08 -23.40
CA VAL A 482 -13.61 -9.20 -24.33
C VAL A 482 -13.03 -10.60 -24.21
N THR A 483 -13.23 -11.42 -25.22
CA THR A 483 -12.82 -12.83 -25.23
C THR A 483 -11.45 -13.03 -25.85
N ASN A 484 -11.04 -12.14 -26.75
CA ASN A 484 -9.72 -12.17 -27.35
C ASN A 484 -9.26 -10.76 -27.78
N LEU A 485 -7.96 -10.52 -27.67
CA LEU A 485 -7.29 -9.34 -28.19
C LEU A 485 -5.97 -9.74 -28.81
N GLU A 486 -5.85 -9.52 -30.11
CA GLU A 486 -4.65 -9.80 -30.88
C GLU A 486 -4.01 -8.48 -31.33
N ILE A 487 -2.71 -8.34 -31.09
CA ILE A 487 -1.93 -7.22 -31.60
C ILE A 487 -0.89 -7.78 -32.57
N SER A 488 -0.99 -7.38 -33.82
CA SER A 488 -0.14 -7.87 -34.90
C SER A 488 0.72 -6.75 -35.47
N GLU A 489 2.02 -6.99 -35.58
CA GLU A 489 2.93 -6.08 -36.30
C GLU A 489 2.75 -6.32 -37.80
N THR A 490 2.25 -5.30 -38.48
CA THR A 490 1.93 -5.40 -39.92
C THR A 490 3.16 -5.12 -40.78
N ASN A 491 4.14 -4.36 -40.26
CA ASN A 491 5.34 -4.00 -40.97
C ASN A 491 6.51 -3.80 -39.99
N ASN A 492 7.47 -4.73 -40.03
CA ASN A 492 8.66 -4.72 -39.17
C ASN A 492 9.59 -3.54 -39.41
N THR A 493 9.55 -2.91 -40.58
CA THR A 493 10.43 -1.78 -40.90
C THR A 493 9.90 -0.46 -40.36
N SER A 494 8.58 -0.29 -40.29
CA SER A 494 7.93 0.95 -39.85
C SER A 494 7.27 0.83 -38.46
N HIS A 495 7.36 -0.35 -37.83
CA HIS A 495 6.74 -0.61 -36.52
C HIS A 495 5.24 -0.22 -36.47
N ILE A 496 4.52 -0.61 -37.54
CA ILE A 496 3.08 -0.41 -37.67
C ILE A 496 2.35 -1.63 -37.15
N PHE A 497 1.38 -1.42 -36.29
CA PHE A 497 0.60 -2.46 -35.64
C PHE A 497 -0.88 -2.32 -35.98
N THR A 498 -1.59 -3.43 -35.88
CA THR A 498 -3.05 -3.48 -35.86
C THR A 498 -3.51 -4.28 -34.64
N ALA A 499 -4.61 -3.88 -34.04
CA ALA A 499 -5.26 -4.62 -32.97
C ALA A 499 -6.59 -5.20 -33.47
N ARG A 500 -6.86 -6.45 -33.14
CA ARG A 500 -8.14 -7.11 -33.40
C ARG A 500 -8.73 -7.50 -32.06
N ILE A 501 -9.92 -6.98 -31.76
CA ILE A 501 -10.70 -7.33 -30.59
C ILE A 501 -11.78 -8.33 -30.96
N THR A 502 -12.02 -9.30 -30.11
CA THR A 502 -13.19 -10.18 -30.15
C THR A 502 -13.95 -10.01 -28.85
N TYR A 503 -15.26 -9.75 -28.95
CA TYR A 503 -16.10 -9.57 -27.77
C TYR A 503 -17.48 -10.18 -27.97
N GLU A 504 -18.13 -10.53 -26.88
CA GLU A 504 -19.51 -10.99 -26.80
C GLU A 504 -20.31 -10.05 -25.88
N PHE A 505 -21.59 -9.91 -26.17
CA PHE A 505 -22.48 -9.15 -25.26
C PHE A 505 -22.67 -9.91 -23.95
N SER A 506 -22.61 -9.22 -22.81
CA SER A 506 -22.78 -9.84 -21.49
C SER A 506 -24.19 -10.40 -21.27
N ARG A 507 -25.17 -9.95 -22.06
CA ARG A 507 -26.53 -10.45 -22.06
C ARG A 507 -26.91 -10.84 -23.48
N PRO A 508 -27.16 -12.16 -23.72
CA PRO A 508 -27.49 -12.66 -25.06
C PRO A 508 -28.78 -12.09 -25.66
N ASP A 509 -29.73 -11.71 -24.81
CA ASP A 509 -31.03 -11.16 -25.17
C ASP A 509 -31.01 -9.71 -25.68
N MET A 510 -29.84 -9.08 -25.63
CA MET A 510 -29.64 -7.67 -26.06
C MET A 510 -28.85 -7.53 -27.37
N ALA A 511 -28.55 -8.62 -28.05
CA ALA A 511 -27.75 -8.64 -29.28
C ALA A 511 -28.59 -8.47 -30.55
#